data_4c6c993b5685cc4047712c89316c7f2c
#
_entry.id   4c6c993b5685cc4047712c89316c7f2c
#
_cell.length_a   1.000
_cell.length_b   1.000
_cell.length_c   1.000
_cell.angle_alpha   90.00
_cell.angle_beta   90.00
_cell.angle_gamma   90.00
#
_symmetry.space_group_name_H-M   'P 1'
#
loop_
_entity.id
_entity.type
_entity.pdbx_description
1 polymer ?
#
loop_
_entity_poly.entity_id
_entity_poly.type
_entity_poly.pdbx_seq_one_letter_code
_entity_poly.pdbx_strand_id
1 'polypeptide(L)'
;MRGGVISGKLNEDNGAISVIVPDVSVVVPVRDEVESLPLLLEAIASSVGGNFSYEIICVDDGSTDGSAEYLKEQAQIRPDLKAVLLRRNYGQTAAMSAGFNYAIGQAIVTLDADLQNDPADIPMLLAKLAEGYDLVSGWRHKRQDAVVSRLIPSKVANWLIGKVTEVKLHDYGCSLKAYRAEVVADMNLYGELHRFLPALAFIEGARITEVPVRHHARRFGRSKYGIWRTFRVMMDLLTIYFMKKFLTRPMHVFGLLGLGSIVTGTLIGIYLTFLKLALGETIGNRPLLILAVLLLVTGVQLFCFGLLAELLMRTYHESQGRPIYRVREVVAQNVK
;
A
#
# COMPACT_ATOMS: atom_id res chain seq x y z
N MET A 1 -21.81 1.83 -7.45
CA MET A 1 -22.50 3.00 -6.88
C MET A 1 -21.60 3.54 -5.80
N ARG A 2 -20.91 4.63 -6.10
CA ARG A 2 -20.10 5.37 -5.13
C ARG A 2 -21.06 6.00 -4.13
N GLY A 3 -20.89 5.68 -2.85
CA GLY A 3 -21.49 6.47 -1.78
C GLY A 3 -20.97 7.91 -1.92
N GLY A 4 -21.88 8.86 -2.08
CA GLY A 4 -21.58 10.23 -2.48
C GLY A 4 -20.62 10.91 -1.51
N VAL A 5 -19.62 11.53 -2.08
CA VAL A 5 -18.92 12.67 -1.50
C VAL A 5 -19.98 13.73 -1.25
N ILE A 6 -20.30 14.00 0.00
CA ILE A 6 -21.16 15.12 0.38
C ILE A 6 -20.31 16.40 0.21
N SER A 7 -20.35 16.94 -1.01
CA SER A 7 -19.93 18.31 -1.26
C SER A 7 -20.96 19.23 -0.59
N GLY A 8 -20.63 19.77 0.58
CA GLY A 8 -21.42 20.77 1.27
C GLY A 8 -21.42 22.07 0.52
N LYS A 9 -22.45 22.30 -0.32
CA LYS A 9 -22.91 23.66 -0.64
C LYS A 9 -23.82 24.11 0.49
N LEU A 10 -23.44 25.22 1.10
CA LEU A 10 -24.23 25.99 2.06
C LEU A 10 -25.64 26.25 1.49
N ASN A 11 -26.65 25.72 2.15
CA ASN A 11 -27.99 26.28 2.16
C ASN A 11 -28.34 26.48 3.64
N GLU A 12 -28.48 27.73 4.00
CA GLU A 12 -29.05 28.16 5.26
C GLU A 12 -30.50 27.67 5.34
N ASP A 13 -30.93 27.26 6.53
CA ASP A 13 -32.26 26.75 6.90
C ASP A 13 -32.56 25.27 6.62
N ASN A 14 -31.90 24.38 7.39
CA ASN A 14 -32.54 23.18 7.95
C ASN A 14 -31.48 22.51 8.87
N GLY A 15 -31.85 22.19 10.12
CA GLY A 15 -30.99 21.67 11.17
C GLY A 15 -30.05 20.51 10.72
N ALA A 16 -29.06 20.84 9.94
CA ALA A 16 -27.99 19.95 9.52
C ALA A 16 -27.08 19.71 10.72
N ILE A 17 -27.04 18.50 11.23
CA ILE A 17 -26.00 18.03 12.15
C ILE A 17 -24.67 18.32 11.46
N SER A 18 -23.97 19.37 11.88
CA SER A 18 -22.61 19.63 11.44
C SER A 18 -21.73 18.49 11.94
N VAL A 19 -21.39 17.55 11.08
CA VAL A 19 -20.38 16.53 11.39
C VAL A 19 -19.08 17.29 11.62
N ILE A 20 -18.67 17.37 12.89
CA ILE A 20 -17.37 17.95 13.25
C ILE A 20 -16.31 17.01 12.71
N VAL A 21 -15.61 17.45 11.67
CA VAL A 21 -14.47 16.70 11.11
C VAL A 21 -13.30 16.81 12.07
N PRO A 22 -12.79 15.72 12.64
CA PRO A 22 -11.66 15.77 13.53
C PRO A 22 -10.37 16.20 12.77
N ASP A 23 -9.41 16.75 13.52
CA ASP A 23 -8.11 17.09 12.94
C ASP A 23 -7.34 15.82 12.52
N VAL A 24 -7.50 14.74 13.29
CA VAL A 24 -6.71 13.51 13.11
C VAL A 24 -7.57 12.25 13.26
N SER A 25 -7.43 11.32 12.31
CA SER A 25 -7.86 9.93 12.45
C SER A 25 -6.64 9.02 12.69
N VAL A 26 -6.59 8.34 13.83
CA VAL A 26 -5.54 7.37 14.14
C VAL A 26 -6.02 5.98 13.77
N VAL A 27 -5.45 5.38 12.72
CA VAL A 27 -5.81 4.06 12.20
C VAL A 27 -4.86 3.00 12.76
N VAL A 28 -5.42 2.02 13.45
CA VAL A 28 -4.70 0.94 14.11
C VAL A 28 -5.20 -0.41 13.59
N PRO A 29 -4.44 -1.10 12.73
CA PRO A 29 -4.72 -2.49 12.39
C PRO A 29 -4.40 -3.39 13.59
N VAL A 30 -5.36 -4.25 13.96
CA VAL A 30 -5.28 -5.13 15.14
C VAL A 30 -5.37 -6.58 14.70
N ARG A 31 -4.48 -7.42 15.27
CA ARG A 31 -4.55 -8.85 15.12
C ARG A 31 -3.93 -9.57 16.30
N ASP A 32 -4.76 -10.21 17.15
CA ASP A 32 -4.34 -10.92 18.36
C ASP A 32 -3.40 -10.05 19.24
N GLU A 33 -3.92 -8.91 19.73
CA GLU A 33 -3.16 -7.89 20.48
C GLU A 33 -3.97 -7.42 21.73
N VAL A 34 -4.79 -8.30 22.32
CA VAL A 34 -5.67 -7.95 23.46
C VAL A 34 -4.91 -7.36 24.66
N GLU A 35 -3.67 -7.83 24.91
CA GLU A 35 -2.85 -7.37 26.04
C GLU A 35 -2.28 -5.96 25.82
N SER A 36 -2.04 -5.54 24.59
CA SER A 36 -1.46 -4.24 24.25
C SER A 36 -2.51 -3.14 24.06
N LEU A 37 -3.73 -3.50 23.66
CA LEU A 37 -4.80 -2.56 23.32
C LEU A 37 -5.14 -1.55 24.43
N PRO A 38 -5.30 -1.93 25.71
CA PRO A 38 -5.61 -0.97 26.76
C PRO A 38 -4.56 0.14 26.88
N LEU A 39 -3.30 -0.25 26.92
CA LEU A 39 -2.17 0.69 27.03
C LEU A 39 -2.02 1.56 25.77
N LEU A 40 -2.27 1.01 24.60
CA LEU A 40 -2.19 1.72 23.34
C LEU A 40 -3.26 2.82 23.23
N LEU A 41 -4.51 2.49 23.54
CA LEU A 41 -5.62 3.44 23.49
C LEU A 41 -5.42 4.62 24.45
N GLU A 42 -4.91 4.37 25.65
CA GLU A 42 -4.54 5.41 26.60
C GLU A 42 -3.36 6.27 26.13
N ALA A 43 -2.32 5.64 25.56
CA ALA A 43 -1.16 6.34 25.06
C ALA A 43 -1.52 7.25 23.86
N ILE A 44 -2.40 6.80 22.96
CA ILE A 44 -2.89 7.61 21.84
C ILE A 44 -3.69 8.81 22.40
N ALA A 45 -4.66 8.57 23.26
CA ALA A 45 -5.49 9.62 23.84
C ALA A 45 -4.66 10.68 24.57
N SER A 46 -3.67 10.26 25.35
CA SER A 46 -2.76 11.16 26.07
C SER A 46 -1.86 11.99 25.13
N SER A 47 -1.49 11.40 23.97
CA SER A 47 -0.56 12.04 23.05
C SER A 47 -1.23 13.06 22.13
N VAL A 48 -2.49 12.84 21.76
CA VAL A 48 -3.22 13.62 20.75
C VAL A 48 -4.27 14.51 21.39
N GLY A 49 -4.96 14.05 22.43
CA GLY A 49 -6.16 14.68 23.01
C GLY A 49 -5.98 16.06 23.65
N GLY A 50 -4.73 16.46 23.91
CA GLY A 50 -4.47 17.80 24.46
C GLY A 50 -4.38 18.92 23.42
N ASN A 51 -4.12 18.58 22.15
CA ASN A 51 -3.77 19.54 21.10
C ASN A 51 -4.65 19.43 19.84
N PHE A 52 -5.31 18.29 19.63
CA PHE A 52 -6.05 18.00 18.41
C PHE A 52 -7.40 17.37 18.73
N SER A 53 -8.42 17.67 17.93
CA SER A 53 -9.63 16.85 17.88
C SER A 53 -9.29 15.57 17.12
N TYR A 54 -9.68 14.40 17.64
CA TYR A 54 -9.25 13.13 17.07
C TYR A 54 -10.30 12.04 17.15
N GLU A 55 -10.14 11.02 16.31
CA GLU A 55 -10.79 9.73 16.40
C GLU A 55 -9.75 8.61 16.32
N ILE A 56 -10.03 7.49 16.95
CA ILE A 56 -9.23 6.26 16.85
C ILE A 56 -10.06 5.23 16.10
N ILE A 57 -9.49 4.63 15.07
CA ILE A 57 -10.13 3.60 14.26
C ILE A 57 -9.32 2.31 14.40
N CYS A 58 -9.77 1.42 15.26
CA CYS A 58 -9.18 0.09 15.41
C CYS A 58 -9.85 -0.88 14.44
N VAL A 59 -9.06 -1.48 13.57
CA VAL A 59 -9.54 -2.46 12.59
C VAL A 59 -9.09 -3.86 12.99
N ASP A 60 -9.99 -4.66 13.50
CA ASP A 60 -9.73 -6.04 13.86
C ASP A 60 -9.74 -6.94 12.62
N ASP A 61 -8.59 -7.54 12.32
CA ASP A 61 -8.39 -8.44 11.17
C ASP A 61 -8.67 -9.91 11.54
N GLY A 62 -9.81 -10.15 12.19
CA GLY A 62 -10.26 -11.47 12.58
C GLY A 62 -9.42 -12.11 13.68
N SER A 63 -9.19 -11.39 14.78
CA SER A 63 -8.50 -11.89 15.98
C SER A 63 -9.24 -13.05 16.63
N THR A 64 -8.50 -13.84 17.39
CA THR A 64 -8.98 -15.03 18.10
C THR A 64 -8.68 -15.03 19.61
N ASP A 65 -8.05 -13.96 20.09
CA ASP A 65 -7.54 -13.82 21.47
C ASP A 65 -8.43 -12.97 22.40
N GLY A 66 -9.60 -12.51 21.91
CA GLY A 66 -10.47 -11.59 22.65
C GLY A 66 -10.30 -10.12 22.28
N SER A 67 -9.39 -9.78 21.34
CA SER A 67 -9.21 -8.40 20.88
C SER A 67 -10.49 -7.78 20.31
N ALA A 68 -11.26 -8.55 19.52
CA ALA A 68 -12.50 -8.09 18.91
C ALA A 68 -13.56 -7.73 19.96
N GLU A 69 -13.72 -8.57 20.96
CA GLU A 69 -14.65 -8.37 22.08
C GLU A 69 -14.27 -7.13 22.89
N TYR A 70 -13.00 -7.01 23.25
CA TYR A 70 -12.48 -5.83 23.95
C TYR A 70 -12.74 -4.54 23.17
N LEU A 71 -12.46 -4.52 21.88
CA LEU A 71 -12.69 -3.34 21.04
C LEU A 71 -14.17 -2.97 20.95
N LYS A 72 -15.08 -3.95 20.90
CA LYS A 72 -16.53 -3.70 20.91
C LYS A 72 -16.97 -3.01 22.21
N GLU A 73 -16.52 -3.54 23.35
CA GLU A 73 -16.84 -2.97 24.66
C GLU A 73 -16.33 -1.53 24.78
N GLN A 74 -15.07 -1.31 24.39
CA GLN A 74 -14.48 0.02 24.46
C GLN A 74 -15.15 1.02 23.51
N ALA A 75 -15.52 0.61 22.30
CA ALA A 75 -16.19 1.48 21.34
C ALA A 75 -17.63 1.87 21.76
N GLN A 76 -18.26 1.13 22.66
CA GLN A 76 -19.55 1.51 23.26
C GLN A 76 -19.41 2.58 24.36
N ILE A 77 -18.26 2.65 25.01
CA ILE A 77 -17.99 3.52 26.15
C ILE A 77 -17.28 4.80 25.69
N ARG A 78 -16.38 4.70 24.72
CA ARG A 78 -15.49 5.78 24.24
C ARG A 78 -16.02 6.43 22.97
N PRO A 79 -16.38 7.73 23.00
CA PRO A 79 -16.87 8.43 21.82
C PRO A 79 -15.79 8.66 20.75
N ASP A 80 -14.52 8.65 21.16
CA ASP A 80 -13.35 8.81 20.28
C ASP A 80 -12.93 7.52 19.59
N LEU A 81 -13.53 6.36 19.93
CA LEU A 81 -13.14 5.05 19.38
C LEU A 81 -14.20 4.47 18.45
N LYS A 82 -13.75 4.07 17.28
CA LYS A 82 -14.52 3.28 16.30
C LYS A 82 -13.85 1.91 16.10
N ALA A 83 -14.58 0.84 16.34
CA ALA A 83 -14.13 -0.53 16.09
C ALA A 83 -14.71 -1.05 14.75
N VAL A 84 -13.86 -1.40 13.82
CA VAL A 84 -14.21 -2.01 12.54
C VAL A 84 -13.77 -3.46 12.54
N LEU A 85 -14.72 -4.39 12.55
CA LEU A 85 -14.43 -5.82 12.66
C LEU A 85 -14.56 -6.49 11.29
N LEU A 86 -13.48 -7.08 10.81
CA LEU A 86 -13.48 -7.82 9.56
C LEU A 86 -14.03 -9.24 9.76
N ARG A 87 -14.57 -9.85 8.72
CA ARG A 87 -15.19 -11.19 8.80
C ARG A 87 -14.18 -12.30 9.06
N ARG A 88 -12.92 -12.12 8.65
CA ARG A 88 -11.81 -13.05 8.81
C ARG A 88 -10.49 -12.29 8.66
N ASN A 89 -9.38 -12.97 8.78
CA ASN A 89 -8.09 -12.43 8.41
C ASN A 89 -8.00 -12.18 6.89
N TYR A 90 -7.82 -10.92 6.51
CA TYR A 90 -7.56 -10.46 5.15
C TYR A 90 -6.13 -9.91 4.97
N GLY A 91 -5.38 -9.74 6.08
CA GLY A 91 -4.03 -9.18 6.11
C GLY A 91 -3.98 -7.68 6.45
N GLN A 92 -2.82 -7.25 6.91
CA GLN A 92 -2.59 -5.90 7.43
C GLN A 92 -2.96 -4.79 6.41
N THR A 93 -2.67 -5.00 5.12
CA THR A 93 -3.04 -4.03 4.07
C THR A 93 -4.56 -3.85 3.97
N ALA A 94 -5.33 -4.94 4.07
CA ALA A 94 -6.78 -4.88 4.02
C ALA A 94 -7.37 -4.17 5.26
N ALA A 95 -6.79 -4.43 6.44
CA ALA A 95 -7.18 -3.74 7.67
C ALA A 95 -6.86 -2.24 7.59
N MET A 96 -5.69 -1.85 7.07
CA MET A 96 -5.36 -0.44 6.83
C MET A 96 -6.30 0.22 5.82
N SER A 97 -6.59 -0.45 4.69
CA SER A 97 -7.54 0.04 3.69
C SER A 97 -8.94 0.25 4.29
N ALA A 98 -9.39 -0.67 5.14
CA ALA A 98 -10.63 -0.50 5.88
C ALA A 98 -10.56 0.73 6.78
N GLY A 99 -9.50 0.88 7.58
CA GLY A 99 -9.30 2.03 8.44
C GLY A 99 -9.33 3.36 7.69
N PHE A 100 -8.67 3.43 6.54
CA PHE A 100 -8.68 4.61 5.68
C PHE A 100 -10.08 4.96 5.15
N ASN A 101 -10.88 3.96 4.80
CA ASN A 101 -12.25 4.18 4.32
C ASN A 101 -13.22 4.66 5.42
N TYR A 102 -12.91 4.42 6.67
CA TYR A 102 -13.71 4.86 7.83
C TYR A 102 -13.15 6.12 8.50
N ALA A 103 -11.97 6.57 8.11
CA ALA A 103 -11.33 7.79 8.60
C ALA A 103 -12.00 9.02 7.98
N ILE A 104 -12.33 9.99 8.84
CA ILE A 104 -12.95 11.27 8.45
C ILE A 104 -12.08 12.48 8.79
N GLY A 105 -10.96 12.28 9.49
CA GLY A 105 -10.04 13.35 9.89
C GLY A 105 -9.29 14.00 8.73
N GLN A 106 -8.86 15.25 8.93
CA GLN A 106 -8.07 15.99 7.93
C GLN A 106 -6.69 15.37 7.70
N ALA A 107 -6.10 14.81 8.75
CA ALA A 107 -4.88 14.00 8.70
C ALA A 107 -5.19 12.58 9.17
N ILE A 108 -4.50 11.60 8.58
CA ILE A 108 -4.60 10.20 8.97
C ILE A 108 -3.24 9.76 9.49
N VAL A 109 -3.21 9.14 10.67
CA VAL A 109 -2.00 8.57 11.26
C VAL A 109 -2.16 7.06 11.34
N THR A 110 -1.18 6.31 10.88
CA THR A 110 -1.16 4.84 11.03
C THR A 110 -0.17 4.43 12.10
N LEU A 111 -0.47 3.35 12.81
CA LEU A 111 0.34 2.86 13.92
C LEU A 111 -0.01 1.38 14.18
N ASP A 112 1.00 0.53 14.42
CA ASP A 112 0.77 -0.88 14.79
C ASP A 112 0.31 -1.01 16.24
N ALA A 113 -0.48 -2.06 16.54
CA ALA A 113 -1.06 -2.27 17.88
C ALA A 113 -0.07 -2.84 18.91
N ASP A 114 1.17 -3.16 18.55
CA ASP A 114 2.13 -3.91 19.36
C ASP A 114 3.00 -3.07 20.32
N LEU A 115 2.70 -1.77 20.45
CA LEU A 115 3.42 -0.81 21.29
C LEU A 115 4.91 -0.62 20.95
N GLN A 116 5.35 -1.02 19.75
CA GLN A 116 6.73 -0.79 19.32
C GLN A 116 6.98 0.65 18.89
N ASN A 117 6.00 1.32 18.29
CA ASN A 117 6.05 2.75 18.00
C ASN A 117 5.40 3.52 19.15
N ASP A 118 5.98 4.67 19.49
CA ASP A 118 5.49 5.53 20.57
C ASP A 118 4.44 6.52 20.05
N PRO A 119 3.17 6.46 20.50
CA PRO A 119 2.16 7.44 20.11
C PRO A 119 2.52 8.89 20.42
N ALA A 120 3.40 9.13 21.40
CA ALA A 120 3.86 10.47 21.74
C ALA A 120 4.73 11.14 20.63
N ASP A 121 5.06 10.43 19.58
CA ASP A 121 5.67 11.01 18.37
C ASP A 121 4.64 11.51 17.35
N ILE A 122 3.33 11.22 17.52
CA ILE A 122 2.27 11.65 16.60
C ILE A 122 2.25 13.18 16.39
N PRO A 123 2.28 14.03 17.44
CA PRO A 123 2.28 15.48 17.26
C PRO A 123 3.44 15.99 16.39
N MET A 124 4.60 15.38 16.49
CA MET A 124 5.78 15.75 15.68
C MET A 124 5.54 15.42 14.19
N LEU A 125 4.94 14.29 13.87
CA LEU A 125 4.61 13.94 12.48
C LEU A 125 3.56 14.91 11.93
N LEU A 126 2.54 15.27 12.72
CA LEU A 126 1.50 16.24 12.32
C LEU A 126 2.07 17.63 12.10
N ALA A 127 2.97 18.10 12.98
CA ALA A 127 3.65 19.36 12.80
C ALA A 127 4.46 19.37 11.48
N LYS A 128 5.12 18.27 11.16
CA LYS A 128 5.87 18.12 9.91
C LYS A 128 4.95 18.09 8.69
N LEU A 129 3.78 17.46 8.80
CA LEU A 129 2.75 17.47 7.76
C LEU A 129 2.24 18.91 7.49
N ALA A 130 2.09 19.73 8.56
CA ALA A 130 1.68 21.14 8.46
C ALA A 130 2.70 22.03 7.73
N GLU A 131 3.99 21.65 7.65
CA GLU A 131 5.01 22.35 6.84
C GLU A 131 4.76 22.22 5.33
N GLY A 132 3.74 21.47 4.92
CA GLY A 132 3.32 21.33 3.53
C GLY A 132 3.75 20.03 2.88
N TYR A 133 4.15 19.02 3.65
CA TYR A 133 4.29 17.64 3.17
C TYR A 133 2.94 16.93 3.10
N ASP A 134 2.85 15.94 2.23
CA ASP A 134 1.63 15.18 2.01
C ASP A 134 1.68 13.82 2.71
N LEU A 135 2.90 13.32 2.97
CA LEU A 135 3.18 12.12 3.75
C LEU A 135 4.47 12.31 4.58
N VAL A 136 4.38 11.97 5.86
CA VAL A 136 5.51 11.95 6.80
C VAL A 136 5.69 10.53 7.33
N SER A 137 6.83 9.91 7.06
CA SER A 137 7.17 8.56 7.55
C SER A 137 8.01 8.62 8.81
N GLY A 138 7.70 7.79 9.79
CA GLY A 138 8.61 7.59 10.91
C GLY A 138 9.88 6.85 10.49
N TRP A 139 11.01 7.23 11.07
CA TRP A 139 12.29 6.56 10.91
C TRP A 139 12.79 6.06 12.26
N ARG A 140 12.82 4.72 12.44
CA ARG A 140 13.30 4.06 13.65
C ARG A 140 14.84 4.14 13.71
N HIS A 141 15.38 5.30 14.06
CA HIS A 141 16.83 5.57 14.04
C HIS A 141 17.62 4.63 14.97
N LYS A 142 17.09 4.32 16.16
CA LYS A 142 17.72 3.42 17.15
C LYS A 142 16.91 2.13 17.28
N ARG A 143 16.95 1.28 16.23
CA ARG A 143 16.23 -0.03 16.26
C ARG A 143 16.88 -0.98 17.27
N GLN A 144 16.07 -1.56 18.12
CA GLN A 144 16.47 -2.61 19.08
C GLN A 144 16.30 -4.05 18.53
N ASP A 145 16.45 -4.22 17.23
CA ASP A 145 16.33 -5.51 16.55
C ASP A 145 17.67 -6.22 16.41
N ALA A 146 17.65 -7.55 16.26
CA ALA A 146 18.85 -8.36 16.04
C ALA A 146 19.59 -7.94 14.74
N VAL A 147 20.86 -7.58 14.88
CA VAL A 147 21.66 -6.90 13.84
C VAL A 147 21.77 -7.75 12.56
N VAL A 148 22.14 -9.02 12.66
CA VAL A 148 22.47 -9.86 11.49
C VAL A 148 21.21 -10.36 10.77
N SER A 149 20.21 -10.79 11.52
CA SER A 149 19.02 -11.43 10.94
C SER A 149 17.96 -10.45 10.43
N ARG A 150 17.96 -9.18 10.90
CA ARG A 150 16.91 -8.20 10.56
C ARG A 150 17.43 -6.88 10.01
N LEU A 151 18.53 -6.32 10.53
CA LEU A 151 19.01 -5.01 10.10
C LEU A 151 19.65 -5.03 8.71
N ILE A 152 20.50 -6.03 8.39
CA ILE A 152 21.15 -6.11 7.08
C ILE A 152 20.12 -6.35 5.96
N PRO A 153 19.24 -7.36 6.03
CA PRO A 153 18.19 -7.55 5.03
C PRO A 153 17.27 -6.33 4.86
N SER A 154 16.96 -5.63 5.97
CA SER A 154 16.14 -4.42 5.94
C SER A 154 16.84 -3.27 5.21
N LYS A 155 18.16 -3.05 5.44
CA LYS A 155 18.93 -2.00 4.74
C LYS A 155 19.02 -2.27 3.24
N VAL A 156 19.28 -3.52 2.85
CA VAL A 156 19.31 -3.92 1.43
C VAL A 156 17.94 -3.72 0.79
N ALA A 157 16.87 -4.14 1.47
CA ALA A 157 15.50 -3.94 0.99
C ALA A 157 15.17 -2.45 0.83
N ASN A 158 15.45 -1.61 1.84
CA ASN A 158 15.21 -0.17 1.78
C ASN A 158 16.00 0.51 0.65
N TRP A 159 17.28 0.13 0.46
CA TRP A 159 18.08 0.64 -0.65
C TRP A 159 17.49 0.25 -2.01
N LEU A 160 17.09 -1.02 -2.17
CA LEU A 160 16.49 -1.51 -3.41
C LEU A 160 15.14 -0.84 -3.69
N ILE A 161 14.30 -0.71 -2.66
CA ILE A 161 13.03 0.02 -2.73
C ILE A 161 13.29 1.46 -3.16
N GLY A 162 14.20 2.17 -2.48
CA GLY A 162 14.55 3.55 -2.79
C GLY A 162 15.05 3.75 -4.22
N LYS A 163 15.85 2.79 -4.74
CA LYS A 163 16.33 2.81 -6.12
C LYS A 163 15.23 2.60 -7.15
N VAL A 164 14.29 1.70 -6.85
CA VAL A 164 13.16 1.36 -7.74
C VAL A 164 12.10 2.46 -7.73
N THR A 165 11.76 2.96 -6.54
CA THR A 165 10.67 3.92 -6.35
C THR A 165 11.10 5.38 -6.51
N GLU A 166 12.41 5.67 -6.48
CA GLU A 166 13.02 7.01 -6.44
C GLU A 166 12.71 7.80 -5.15
N VAL A 167 12.03 7.21 -4.21
CA VAL A 167 11.77 7.77 -2.88
C VAL A 167 12.92 7.36 -1.96
N LYS A 168 13.63 8.32 -1.39
CA LYS A 168 14.77 8.04 -0.50
C LYS A 168 14.28 8.10 0.95
N LEU A 169 13.96 6.95 1.54
CA LEU A 169 13.64 6.82 2.96
C LEU A 169 14.61 5.83 3.63
N HIS A 170 14.99 6.12 4.86
CA HIS A 170 15.82 5.22 5.67
C HIS A 170 15.04 4.02 6.19
N ASP A 171 13.71 4.17 6.41
CA ASP A 171 12.88 3.09 6.97
C ASP A 171 11.48 3.03 6.35
N TYR A 172 11.33 2.24 5.30
CA TYR A 172 10.02 1.96 4.71
C TYR A 172 9.10 1.11 5.61
N GLY A 173 9.70 0.35 6.52
CA GLY A 173 8.99 -0.61 7.36
C GLY A 173 8.40 -0.04 8.65
N CYS A 174 8.57 1.25 8.94
CA CYS A 174 7.92 1.88 10.07
C CYS A 174 6.42 2.00 9.82
N SER A 175 5.59 1.57 10.78
CA SER A 175 4.13 1.68 10.67
C SER A 175 3.61 3.05 11.09
N LEU A 176 4.36 3.79 11.93
CA LEU A 176 4.00 5.14 12.32
C LEU A 176 4.26 6.11 11.17
N LYS A 177 3.17 6.54 10.53
CA LYS A 177 3.16 7.49 9.42
C LYS A 177 1.97 8.43 9.52
N ALA A 178 2.14 9.66 9.06
CA ALA A 178 1.07 10.64 8.94
C ALA A 178 0.84 10.98 7.46
N TYR A 179 -0.41 11.12 7.08
CA TYR A 179 -0.87 11.39 5.71
C TYR A 179 -1.89 12.53 5.71
N ARG A 180 -1.94 13.32 4.67
CA ARG A 180 -3.12 14.12 4.36
C ARG A 180 -4.26 13.20 3.91
N ALA A 181 -5.49 13.48 4.33
CA ALA A 181 -6.64 12.64 3.99
C ALA A 181 -6.83 12.50 2.46
N GLU A 182 -6.59 13.56 1.70
CA GLU A 182 -6.68 13.58 0.24
C GLU A 182 -5.73 12.56 -0.43
N VAL A 183 -4.50 12.43 0.09
CA VAL A 183 -3.52 11.47 -0.45
C VAL A 183 -3.98 10.03 -0.26
N VAL A 184 -4.60 9.75 0.88
CA VAL A 184 -5.08 8.39 1.21
C VAL A 184 -6.34 8.03 0.43
N ALA A 185 -7.21 9.00 0.14
CA ALA A 185 -8.46 8.80 -0.58
C ALA A 185 -8.23 8.25 -2.01
N ASP A 186 -7.12 8.64 -2.63
CA ASP A 186 -6.74 8.21 -3.98
C ASP A 186 -5.93 6.90 -3.99
N MET A 187 -5.51 6.41 -2.81
CA MET A 187 -4.72 5.19 -2.70
C MET A 187 -5.57 3.92 -2.75
N ASN A 188 -5.43 3.16 -3.80
CA ASN A 188 -6.00 1.82 -3.90
C ASN A 188 -5.01 0.79 -3.33
N LEU A 189 -5.30 0.28 -2.12
CA LEU A 189 -4.46 -0.70 -1.44
C LEU A 189 -4.89 -2.13 -1.73
N TYR A 190 -3.96 -2.97 -2.17
CA TYR A 190 -4.16 -4.42 -2.35
C TYR A 190 -2.84 -5.18 -2.10
N GLY A 191 -2.90 -6.50 -1.94
CA GLY A 191 -1.73 -7.33 -1.64
C GLY A 191 -1.06 -6.95 -0.31
N GLU A 192 0.26 -6.90 -0.29
CA GLU A 192 1.08 -6.51 0.87
C GLU A 192 1.63 -5.07 0.75
N LEU A 193 0.92 -4.18 0.02
CA LEU A 193 1.40 -2.85 -0.35
C LEU A 193 1.48 -1.83 0.80
N HIS A 194 1.00 -2.17 2.01
CA HIS A 194 1.07 -1.28 3.17
C HIS A 194 2.48 -0.72 3.48
N ARG A 195 3.54 -1.45 3.11
CA ARG A 195 4.94 -0.99 3.30
C ARG A 195 5.37 0.03 2.27
N PHE A 196 4.75 -0.02 1.12
CA PHE A 196 5.09 0.79 -0.04
C PHE A 196 4.18 2.01 -0.19
N LEU A 197 3.36 2.31 0.82
CA LEU A 197 2.51 3.50 0.84
C LEU A 197 3.26 4.78 0.46
N PRO A 198 4.49 5.04 0.96
CA PRO A 198 5.26 6.19 0.49
C PRO A 198 5.57 6.16 -1.01
N ALA A 199 5.86 4.97 -1.55
CA ALA A 199 6.14 4.83 -2.98
C ALA A 199 4.88 5.05 -3.83
N LEU A 200 3.73 4.54 -3.38
CA LEU A 200 2.45 4.76 -4.05
C LEU A 200 2.05 6.24 -4.02
N ALA A 201 2.16 6.88 -2.86
CA ALA A 201 1.91 8.32 -2.72
C ALA A 201 2.83 9.15 -3.64
N PHE A 202 4.10 8.78 -3.77
CA PHE A 202 5.03 9.47 -4.66
C PHE A 202 4.66 9.34 -6.14
N ILE A 203 4.16 8.17 -6.55
CA ILE A 203 3.67 7.95 -7.94
C ILE A 203 2.51 8.91 -8.25
N GLU A 204 1.66 9.18 -7.27
CA GLU A 204 0.55 10.15 -7.36
C GLU A 204 0.99 11.61 -7.16
N GLY A 205 2.30 11.87 -7.00
CA GLY A 205 2.88 13.21 -6.92
C GLY A 205 2.97 13.79 -5.51
N ALA A 206 2.76 13.01 -4.45
CA ALA A 206 2.83 13.47 -3.07
C ALA A 206 4.27 13.85 -2.65
N ARG A 207 4.39 14.91 -1.84
CA ARG A 207 5.64 15.34 -1.20
C ARG A 207 5.87 14.57 0.07
N ILE A 208 6.96 13.80 0.12
CA ILE A 208 7.26 12.86 1.20
C ILE A 208 8.47 13.31 1.99
N THR A 209 8.42 13.12 3.30
CA THR A 209 9.56 13.28 4.19
C THR A 209 9.57 12.20 5.27
N GLU A 210 10.63 12.14 6.05
CA GLU A 210 10.72 11.26 7.21
C GLU A 210 11.23 12.01 8.44
N VAL A 211 10.86 11.52 9.62
CA VAL A 211 11.31 12.05 10.91
C VAL A 211 11.75 10.91 11.82
N PRO A 212 12.81 11.09 12.63
CA PRO A 212 13.22 10.07 13.59
C PRO A 212 12.17 9.88 14.66
N VAL A 213 11.78 8.62 14.92
CA VAL A 213 10.77 8.26 15.93
C VAL A 213 11.36 7.27 16.93
N ARG A 214 10.77 7.24 18.13
CA ARG A 214 11.10 6.27 19.18
C ARG A 214 10.64 4.87 18.79
N HIS A 215 11.44 3.89 19.15
CA HIS A 215 11.12 2.48 18.92
C HIS A 215 11.43 1.67 20.16
N HIS A 216 10.42 0.98 20.65
CA HIS A 216 10.48 0.13 21.84
C HIS A 216 10.58 -1.34 21.48
N ALA A 217 11.15 -2.14 22.35
CA ALA A 217 11.08 -3.58 22.23
C ALA A 217 9.62 -4.05 22.39
N ARG A 218 9.22 -5.07 21.64
CA ARG A 218 7.89 -5.68 21.77
C ARG A 218 7.69 -6.16 23.20
N ARG A 219 6.59 -5.75 23.84
CA ARG A 219 6.27 -6.12 25.23
C ARG A 219 5.47 -7.40 25.30
N PHE A 220 4.56 -7.64 24.36
CA PHE A 220 3.62 -8.77 24.35
C PHE A 220 3.69 -9.54 23.02
N GLY A 221 3.26 -10.82 23.04
CA GLY A 221 3.14 -11.64 21.85
C GLY A 221 4.47 -12.13 21.24
N ARG A 222 4.38 -12.85 20.10
CA ARG A 222 5.52 -13.37 19.33
C ARG A 222 5.54 -12.78 17.92
N SER A 223 6.74 -12.59 17.37
CA SER A 223 6.90 -12.15 15.98
C SER A 223 6.35 -13.21 15.02
N LYS A 224 5.36 -12.85 14.23
CA LYS A 224 4.65 -13.72 13.26
C LYS A 224 5.39 -13.85 11.91
N TYR A 225 6.63 -13.35 11.78
CA TYR A 225 7.32 -13.22 10.49
C TYR A 225 8.47 -14.22 10.28
N GLY A 226 8.45 -14.96 9.16
CA GLY A 226 9.44 -15.92 8.71
C GLY A 226 10.22 -15.48 7.45
N ILE A 227 11.18 -16.34 6.99
CA ILE A 227 12.08 -16.11 5.83
C ILE A 227 11.29 -15.90 4.51
N TRP A 228 10.12 -16.48 4.36
CA TRP A 228 9.22 -16.30 3.21
C TRP A 228 8.80 -14.83 2.97
N ARG A 229 8.97 -13.97 3.97
CA ARG A 229 8.75 -12.53 3.84
C ARG A 229 9.68 -11.88 2.81
N THR A 230 10.95 -12.25 2.76
CA THR A 230 11.93 -11.66 1.83
C THR A 230 11.52 -11.93 0.38
N PHE A 231 11.06 -13.15 0.09
CA PHE A 231 10.57 -13.49 -1.24
C PHE A 231 9.31 -12.68 -1.61
N ARG A 232 8.34 -12.57 -0.70
CA ARG A 232 7.13 -11.73 -0.92
C ARG A 232 7.49 -10.27 -1.16
N VAL A 233 8.35 -9.67 -0.34
CA VAL A 233 8.81 -8.29 -0.52
C VAL A 233 9.49 -8.09 -1.88
N MET A 234 10.24 -9.06 -2.36
CA MET A 234 10.87 -9.01 -3.68
C MET A 234 9.83 -9.05 -4.82
N MET A 235 8.80 -9.90 -4.69
CA MET A 235 7.69 -9.94 -5.66
C MET A 235 6.86 -8.66 -5.65
N ASP A 236 6.58 -8.11 -4.46
CA ASP A 236 5.87 -6.83 -4.31
C ASP A 236 6.69 -5.68 -4.94
N LEU A 237 8.00 -5.69 -4.75
CA LEU A 237 8.89 -4.69 -5.35
C LEU A 237 8.89 -4.78 -6.89
N LEU A 238 8.90 -5.99 -7.43
CA LEU A 238 8.76 -6.21 -8.87
C LEU A 238 7.42 -5.65 -9.39
N THR A 239 6.34 -5.89 -8.64
CA THR A 239 5.02 -5.36 -8.95
C THR A 239 5.01 -3.83 -8.95
N ILE A 240 5.60 -3.18 -7.95
CA ILE A 240 5.68 -1.72 -7.87
C ILE A 240 6.56 -1.16 -9.00
N TYR A 241 7.70 -1.80 -9.29
CA TYR A 241 8.54 -1.41 -10.42
C TYR A 241 7.76 -1.47 -11.74
N PHE A 242 6.98 -2.54 -11.92
CA PHE A 242 6.12 -2.71 -13.08
C PHE A 242 5.03 -1.62 -13.13
N MET A 243 4.35 -1.38 -12.01
CA MET A 243 3.35 -0.31 -11.91
C MET A 243 3.95 1.05 -12.22
N LYS A 244 5.05 1.44 -11.58
CA LYS A 244 5.68 2.74 -11.81
C LYS A 244 6.09 2.95 -13.27
N LYS A 245 6.66 1.92 -13.90
CA LYS A 245 7.27 2.06 -15.23
C LYS A 245 6.29 1.81 -16.38
N PHE A 246 5.30 0.95 -16.15
CA PHE A 246 4.46 0.40 -17.23
C PHE A 246 2.96 0.65 -17.05
N LEU A 247 2.52 1.17 -15.90
CA LEU A 247 1.11 1.40 -15.61
C LEU A 247 0.46 2.36 -16.61
N THR A 248 1.21 3.36 -17.09
CA THR A 248 0.67 4.38 -17.99
C THR A 248 0.79 4.00 -19.47
N ARG A 249 1.74 3.14 -19.87
CA ARG A 249 2.02 2.83 -21.28
C ARG A 249 2.62 1.43 -21.48
N PRO A 250 1.94 0.35 -21.12
CA PRO A 250 2.47 -1.02 -21.25
C PRO A 250 2.72 -1.39 -22.72
N MET A 251 1.91 -0.90 -23.65
CA MET A 251 2.04 -1.14 -25.08
C MET A 251 3.38 -0.65 -25.64
N HIS A 252 3.96 0.43 -25.12
CA HIS A 252 5.24 0.95 -25.63
C HIS A 252 6.41 -0.01 -25.38
N VAL A 253 6.37 -0.79 -24.30
CA VAL A 253 7.44 -1.73 -23.96
C VAL A 253 7.25 -3.07 -24.67
N PHE A 254 6.11 -3.70 -24.43
CA PHE A 254 5.82 -5.01 -25.03
C PHE A 254 5.66 -4.92 -26.54
N GLY A 255 5.03 -3.85 -27.03
CA GLY A 255 4.86 -3.60 -28.46
C GLY A 255 6.19 -3.36 -29.18
N LEU A 256 7.11 -2.57 -28.59
CA LEU A 256 8.43 -2.31 -29.19
C LEU A 256 9.28 -3.58 -29.22
N LEU A 257 9.31 -4.35 -28.14
CA LEU A 257 10.03 -5.62 -28.08
C LEU A 257 9.41 -6.66 -29.05
N GLY A 258 8.08 -6.71 -29.10
CA GLY A 258 7.36 -7.58 -30.03
C GLY A 258 7.63 -7.23 -31.49
N LEU A 259 7.53 -5.96 -31.82
CA LEU A 259 7.81 -5.47 -33.19
C LEU A 259 9.26 -5.71 -33.58
N GLY A 260 10.22 -5.44 -32.68
CA GLY A 260 11.64 -5.73 -32.91
C GLY A 260 11.89 -7.21 -33.17
N SER A 261 11.26 -8.10 -32.40
CA SER A 261 11.35 -9.55 -32.63
C SER A 261 10.74 -9.97 -33.96
N ILE A 262 9.58 -9.43 -34.34
CA ILE A 262 8.93 -9.71 -35.63
C ILE A 262 9.83 -9.26 -36.79
N VAL A 263 10.36 -8.03 -36.72
CA VAL A 263 11.24 -7.49 -37.78
C VAL A 263 12.49 -8.36 -37.91
N THR A 264 13.15 -8.71 -36.81
CA THR A 264 14.35 -9.54 -36.83
C THR A 264 14.05 -10.94 -37.38
N GLY A 265 12.97 -11.58 -36.92
CA GLY A 265 12.54 -12.88 -37.42
C GLY A 265 12.21 -12.86 -38.92
N THR A 266 11.54 -11.81 -39.37
CA THR A 266 11.21 -11.60 -40.79
C THR A 266 12.47 -11.42 -41.64
N LEU A 267 13.44 -10.61 -41.21
CA LEU A 267 14.70 -10.43 -41.93
C LEU A 267 15.49 -11.74 -42.08
N ILE A 268 15.55 -12.53 -40.98
CA ILE A 268 16.18 -13.88 -41.04
C ILE A 268 15.40 -14.78 -42.00
N GLY A 269 14.09 -14.74 -41.98
CA GLY A 269 13.24 -15.50 -42.90
C GLY A 269 13.46 -15.14 -44.35
N ILE A 270 13.54 -13.83 -44.67
CA ILE A 270 13.86 -13.33 -46.03
C ILE A 270 15.25 -13.82 -46.46
N TYR A 271 16.24 -13.69 -45.59
CA TYR A 271 17.59 -14.17 -45.87
C TYR A 271 17.63 -15.68 -46.18
N LEU A 272 16.98 -16.50 -45.39
CA LEU A 272 16.91 -17.95 -45.64
C LEU A 272 16.14 -18.29 -46.91
N THR A 273 15.07 -17.56 -47.21
CA THR A 273 14.32 -17.70 -48.46
C THR A 273 15.18 -17.38 -49.67
N PHE A 274 15.99 -16.31 -49.60
CA PHE A 274 16.95 -15.97 -50.63
C PHE A 274 17.99 -17.07 -50.84
N LEU A 275 18.59 -17.60 -49.77
CA LEU A 275 19.55 -18.73 -49.87
C LEU A 275 18.93 -19.95 -50.58
N LYS A 276 17.67 -20.26 -50.25
CA LYS A 276 16.99 -21.39 -50.88
C LYS A 276 16.66 -21.19 -52.33
N LEU A 277 16.15 -20.01 -52.72
CA LEU A 277 15.66 -19.76 -54.06
C LEU A 277 16.76 -19.35 -55.03
N ALA A 278 17.73 -18.54 -54.57
CA ALA A 278 18.79 -18.02 -55.42
C ALA A 278 20.03 -18.92 -55.49
N LEU A 279 20.36 -19.60 -54.34
CA LEU A 279 21.59 -20.42 -54.25
C LEU A 279 21.29 -21.92 -54.16
N GLY A 280 20.00 -22.35 -54.15
CA GLY A 280 19.65 -23.77 -54.11
C GLY A 280 20.00 -24.49 -52.79
N GLU A 281 20.39 -23.76 -51.73
CA GLU A 281 20.81 -24.35 -50.51
C GLU A 281 19.64 -24.92 -49.67
N THR A 282 19.88 -26.03 -48.96
CA THR A 282 18.88 -26.61 -48.02
C THR A 282 18.84 -25.78 -46.77
N ILE A 283 17.62 -25.40 -46.34
CA ILE A 283 17.40 -24.57 -45.13
C ILE A 283 16.82 -25.37 -43.96
N GLY A 284 16.33 -26.61 -44.21
CA GLY A 284 15.59 -27.40 -43.21
C GLY A 284 16.40 -27.79 -41.95
N ASN A 285 17.72 -27.99 -42.07
CA ASN A 285 18.61 -28.35 -40.97
C ASN A 285 19.36 -27.16 -40.35
N ARG A 286 18.92 -25.93 -40.63
CA ARG A 286 19.58 -24.74 -40.07
C ARG A 286 18.92 -24.29 -38.80
N PRO A 287 19.63 -24.20 -37.64
CA PRO A 287 19.08 -23.65 -36.41
C PRO A 287 18.49 -22.24 -36.57
N LEU A 288 18.99 -21.50 -37.58
CA LEU A 288 18.54 -20.16 -37.89
C LEU A 288 17.05 -20.10 -38.34
N LEU A 289 16.53 -21.18 -38.96
CA LEU A 289 15.12 -21.28 -39.32
C LEU A 289 14.24 -21.38 -38.07
N ILE A 290 14.65 -22.18 -37.10
CA ILE A 290 13.94 -22.32 -35.82
C ILE A 290 13.97 -21.00 -35.08
N LEU A 291 15.10 -20.28 -35.07
CA LEU A 291 15.22 -18.97 -34.45
C LEU A 291 14.29 -17.94 -35.12
N ALA A 292 14.19 -17.93 -36.46
CA ALA A 292 13.29 -17.03 -37.16
C ALA A 292 11.83 -17.26 -36.77
N VAL A 293 11.38 -18.52 -36.76
CA VAL A 293 10.00 -18.89 -36.35
C VAL A 293 9.76 -18.52 -34.89
N LEU A 294 10.72 -18.82 -34.01
CA LEU A 294 10.61 -18.49 -32.57
C LEU A 294 10.46 -16.98 -32.37
N LEU A 295 11.28 -16.17 -33.07
CA LEU A 295 11.21 -14.71 -32.96
C LEU A 295 9.88 -14.15 -33.49
N LEU A 296 9.33 -14.71 -34.54
CA LEU A 296 8.03 -14.30 -35.10
C LEU A 296 6.90 -14.62 -34.10
N VAL A 297 6.85 -15.86 -33.60
CA VAL A 297 5.81 -16.28 -32.64
C VAL A 297 5.91 -15.47 -31.34
N THR A 298 7.11 -15.36 -30.77
CA THR A 298 7.35 -14.58 -29.54
C THR A 298 7.01 -13.10 -29.74
N GLY A 299 7.35 -12.55 -30.91
CA GLY A 299 7.04 -11.16 -31.24
C GLY A 299 5.54 -10.88 -31.30
N VAL A 300 4.76 -11.77 -31.93
CA VAL A 300 3.30 -11.67 -31.93
C VAL A 300 2.73 -11.81 -30.50
N GLN A 301 3.25 -12.77 -29.72
CA GLN A 301 2.82 -12.94 -28.32
C GLN A 301 3.07 -11.70 -27.48
N LEU A 302 4.28 -11.11 -27.56
CA LEU A 302 4.60 -9.88 -26.81
C LEU A 302 3.71 -8.71 -27.26
N PHE A 303 3.44 -8.58 -28.54
CA PHE A 303 2.54 -7.55 -29.04
C PHE A 303 1.10 -7.72 -28.49
N CYS A 304 0.58 -8.94 -28.52
CA CYS A 304 -0.74 -9.26 -27.94
C CYS A 304 -0.76 -9.00 -26.42
N PHE A 305 0.29 -9.35 -25.67
CA PHE A 305 0.39 -9.03 -24.25
C PHE A 305 0.40 -7.53 -23.99
N GLY A 306 1.06 -6.75 -24.84
CA GLY A 306 1.02 -5.28 -24.77
C GLY A 306 -0.40 -4.72 -24.91
N LEU A 307 -1.17 -5.22 -25.88
CA LEU A 307 -2.56 -4.83 -26.10
C LEU A 307 -3.46 -5.25 -24.92
N LEU A 308 -3.32 -6.48 -24.45
CA LEU A 308 -4.09 -6.97 -23.29
C LEU A 308 -3.78 -6.17 -22.02
N ALA A 309 -2.51 -5.85 -21.79
CA ALA A 309 -2.11 -5.03 -20.65
C ALA A 309 -2.72 -3.62 -20.72
N GLU A 310 -2.76 -3.02 -21.92
CA GLU A 310 -3.40 -1.71 -22.14
C GLU A 310 -4.90 -1.74 -21.87
N LEU A 311 -5.59 -2.78 -22.37
CA LEU A 311 -7.02 -2.98 -22.12
C LEU A 311 -7.32 -3.24 -20.65
N LEU A 312 -6.52 -4.09 -19.98
CA LEU A 312 -6.66 -4.37 -18.56
C LEU A 312 -6.46 -3.10 -17.72
N MET A 313 -5.52 -2.25 -18.10
CA MET A 313 -5.29 -0.98 -17.43
C MET A 313 -6.49 -0.04 -17.54
N ARG A 314 -7.07 0.10 -18.73
CA ARG A 314 -8.30 0.88 -18.92
C ARG A 314 -9.45 0.33 -18.09
N THR A 315 -9.68 -0.99 -18.15
CA THR A 315 -10.72 -1.66 -17.35
C THR A 315 -10.45 -1.52 -15.85
N TYR A 316 -9.20 -1.58 -15.42
CA TYR A 316 -8.80 -1.39 -14.03
C TYR A 316 -9.19 0.00 -13.52
N HIS A 317 -8.91 1.06 -14.28
CA HIS A 317 -9.31 2.42 -13.90
C HIS A 317 -10.83 2.65 -13.90
N GLU A 318 -11.57 1.96 -14.77
CA GLU A 318 -13.03 2.11 -14.89
C GLU A 318 -13.84 1.26 -13.90
N SER A 319 -13.29 0.11 -13.42
CA SER A 319 -14.06 -0.89 -12.66
C SER A 319 -13.86 -0.85 -11.13
N GLN A 320 -13.00 0.00 -10.61
CA GLN A 320 -12.63 0.01 -9.19
C GLN A 320 -13.74 0.56 -8.28
N GLY A 321 -14.57 -0.32 -7.78
CA GLY A 321 -15.57 -0.01 -6.75
C GLY A 321 -15.70 -1.09 -5.66
N ARG A 322 -14.83 -2.12 -5.65
CA ARG A 322 -14.95 -3.22 -4.68
C ARG A 322 -13.78 -3.25 -3.70
N PRO A 323 -14.03 -3.07 -2.39
CA PRO A 323 -12.99 -3.20 -1.39
C PRO A 323 -12.46 -4.64 -1.30
N ILE A 324 -11.16 -4.78 -1.00
CA ILE A 324 -10.45 -6.06 -0.86
C ILE A 324 -10.78 -6.81 0.44
N TYR A 325 -11.68 -6.26 1.26
CA TYR A 325 -12.10 -6.80 2.55
C TYR A 325 -13.63 -6.87 2.65
N ARG A 326 -14.12 -7.56 3.67
CA ARG A 326 -15.54 -7.57 4.06
C ARG A 326 -15.66 -7.26 5.53
N VAL A 327 -16.36 -6.18 5.84
CA VAL A 327 -16.69 -5.81 7.21
C VAL A 327 -17.77 -6.74 7.73
N ARG A 328 -17.62 -7.21 8.95
CA ARG A 328 -18.61 -7.95 9.71
C ARG A 328 -19.51 -6.98 10.46
N GLU A 329 -18.91 -6.03 11.13
CA GLU A 329 -19.59 -5.11 12.04
C GLU A 329 -18.76 -3.84 12.23
N VAL A 330 -19.43 -2.71 12.42
CA VAL A 330 -18.81 -1.45 12.85
C VAL A 330 -19.49 -1.04 14.15
N VAL A 331 -18.71 -0.84 15.19
CA VAL A 331 -19.20 -0.40 16.51
C VAL A 331 -18.61 0.98 16.79
N ALA A 332 -19.48 1.94 17.06
CA ALA A 332 -19.13 3.27 17.54
C ALA A 332 -20.23 3.72 18.48
N GLN A 333 -19.90 4.60 19.42
CA GLN A 333 -20.92 5.22 20.25
C GLN A 333 -21.82 6.08 19.34
N ASN A 334 -23.13 5.82 19.35
CA ASN A 334 -24.10 6.71 18.71
C ASN A 334 -24.11 8.04 19.46
N VAL A 335 -23.46 9.05 18.89
CA VAL A 335 -23.67 10.42 19.32
C VAL A 335 -25.10 10.78 18.88
N LYS A 336 -26.02 10.86 19.86
CA LYS A 336 -27.41 11.30 19.67
C LYS A 336 -27.45 12.79 19.31
#